data_973672d03441ee73862d4e1cbfadb33c
#
_entry.id   973672d03441ee73862d4e1cbfadb33c
#
_cell.length_a   1.000
_cell.length_b   1.000
_cell.length_c   1.000
_cell.angle_alpha   90.00
_cell.angle_beta   90.00
_cell.angle_gamma   90.00
#
_symmetry.space_group_name_H-M   'P 1'
#
loop_
_entity.id
_entity.type
_entity.pdbx_description
1 polymer ?
#
loop_
_entity_poly.entity_id
_entity_poly.type
_entity_poly.pdbx_seq_one_letter_code
_entity_poly.pdbx_strand_id
1 'polypeptide(L)'
;MGPGSAYNYVAMNEAVKDSGLDEKDISNISTGMIMGSGGPSIENVILAADKTREKSPKRMGPFVVPRTMSSTASATLAVPFKIKGVNYTISSACATSGHCIGNAMELIQLGKQKIVFAGGSDEVHFAMTAMFDAMTALSSKYNDTPEKASRPYDKTRDGFVISGGGGVLVL
;
A
#
# COMPACT_ATOMS: atom_id res chain seq x y z
N MET A 1 8.44 -9.69 0.79
CA MET A 1 7.37 -8.69 0.64
C MET A 1 7.03 -8.55 -0.84
N GLY A 2 5.81 -8.14 -1.19
CA GLY A 2 5.50 -7.64 -2.52
C GLY A 2 5.99 -6.19 -2.68
N PRO A 3 6.01 -5.63 -3.91
CA PRO A 3 6.52 -4.27 -4.16
C PRO A 3 5.85 -3.20 -3.31
N GLY A 4 4.52 -3.19 -3.23
CA GLY A 4 3.79 -2.22 -2.41
C GLY A 4 4.18 -2.26 -0.93
N SER A 5 4.32 -3.46 -0.34
CA SER A 5 4.78 -3.59 1.06
C SER A 5 6.23 -3.13 1.24
N ALA A 6 7.07 -3.25 0.20
CA ALA A 6 8.45 -2.73 0.26
C ALA A 6 8.45 -1.19 0.27
N TYR A 7 7.59 -0.55 -0.52
CA TYR A 7 7.40 0.90 -0.46
C TYR A 7 6.94 1.36 0.92
N ASN A 8 5.95 0.68 1.50
CA ASN A 8 5.50 0.98 2.86
C ASN A 8 6.59 0.76 3.91
N TYR A 9 7.46 -0.23 3.75
CA TYR A 9 8.57 -0.45 4.67
C TYR A 9 9.54 0.73 4.68
N VAL A 10 9.90 1.25 3.50
CA VAL A 10 10.77 2.43 3.38
C VAL A 10 10.07 3.65 3.98
N ALA A 11 8.83 3.92 3.59
CA ALA A 11 8.05 5.05 4.12
C ALA A 11 7.87 4.97 5.63
N MET A 12 7.65 3.78 6.20
CA MET A 12 7.54 3.57 7.64
C MET A 12 8.85 3.86 8.36
N ASN A 13 10.00 3.44 7.82
CA ASN A 13 11.30 3.77 8.39
C ASN A 13 11.55 5.28 8.40
N GLU A 14 11.19 5.98 7.33
CA GLU A 14 11.30 7.43 7.24
C GLU A 14 10.36 8.12 8.24
N ALA A 15 9.10 7.68 8.33
CA ALA A 15 8.13 8.21 9.27
C ALA A 15 8.57 8.04 10.74
N VAL A 16 9.09 6.88 11.09
CA VAL A 16 9.66 6.61 12.41
C VAL A 16 10.82 7.56 12.72
N LYS A 17 11.74 7.72 11.78
CA LYS A 17 12.89 8.63 11.94
C LYS A 17 12.46 10.09 12.08
N ASP A 18 11.50 10.51 11.25
CA ASP A 18 11.00 11.89 11.23
C ASP A 18 10.20 12.24 12.49
N SER A 19 9.44 11.29 13.03
CA SER A 19 8.63 11.47 14.23
C SER A 19 9.44 11.64 15.52
N GLY A 20 10.68 11.19 15.54
CA GLY A 20 11.51 11.20 16.75
C GLY A 20 11.04 10.22 17.84
N LEU A 21 10.13 9.28 17.54
CA LEU A 21 9.65 8.29 18.50
C LEU A 21 10.74 7.26 18.83
N ASP A 22 10.83 6.92 20.12
CA ASP A 22 11.70 5.86 20.62
C ASP A 22 11.08 4.46 20.37
N GLU A 23 11.90 3.41 20.41
CA GLU A 23 11.43 2.02 20.27
C GLU A 23 10.34 1.66 21.30
N LYS A 24 10.41 2.20 22.52
CA LYS A 24 9.39 1.99 23.58
C LYS A 24 8.03 2.59 23.24
N ASP A 25 8.00 3.68 22.45
CA ASP A 25 6.79 4.33 22.02
C ASP A 25 6.18 3.57 20.83
N ILE A 26 7.01 3.05 19.94
CA ILE A 26 6.58 2.27 18.78
C ILE A 26 6.10 0.88 19.21
N SER A 27 6.91 0.17 20.00
CA SER A 27 6.57 -1.18 20.51
C SER A 27 5.72 -1.12 21.79
N ASN A 28 4.54 -0.54 21.69
CA ASN A 28 3.63 -0.27 22.79
C ASN A 28 2.22 -0.72 22.45
N ILE A 29 1.45 -1.18 23.47
CA ILE A 29 0.06 -1.60 23.28
C ILE A 29 -0.86 -0.44 22.85
N SER A 30 -0.48 0.80 23.15
CA SER A 30 -1.18 2.01 22.75
C SER A 30 -0.74 2.55 21.39
N THR A 31 0.17 1.86 20.69
CA THR A 31 0.66 2.22 19.36
C THR A 31 0.20 1.21 18.34
N GLY A 32 -0.66 1.65 17.45
CA GLY A 32 -1.27 0.82 16.41
C GLY A 32 -0.74 1.11 15.00
N MET A 33 -1.23 0.32 14.06
CA MET A 33 -0.95 0.49 12.63
C MET A 33 -2.17 0.15 11.78
N ILE A 34 -2.53 1.05 10.86
CA ILE A 34 -3.58 0.86 9.86
C ILE A 34 -3.00 1.17 8.49
N MET A 35 -2.65 0.14 7.74
CA MET A 35 -2.05 0.25 6.42
C MET A 35 -2.89 -0.48 5.39
N GLY A 36 -3.06 0.11 4.23
CA GLY A 36 -3.87 -0.48 3.18
C GLY A 36 -3.22 -0.47 1.80
N SER A 37 -3.90 -1.13 0.88
CA SER A 37 -3.63 -1.11 -0.54
C SER A 37 -4.96 -1.19 -1.29
N GLY A 38 -5.04 -0.56 -2.44
CA GLY A 38 -6.23 -0.60 -3.30
C GLY A 38 -6.57 -2.00 -3.80
N GLY A 39 -5.61 -2.91 -3.80
CA GLY A 39 -5.79 -4.30 -4.21
C GLY A 39 -4.63 -5.21 -3.78
N PRO A 40 -4.72 -6.50 -4.11
CA PRO A 40 -3.62 -7.44 -3.90
C PRO A 40 -2.42 -7.13 -4.80
N SER A 41 -1.26 -7.68 -4.48
CA SER A 41 -0.09 -7.61 -5.38
C SER A 41 -0.36 -8.39 -6.67
N ILE A 42 -0.62 -7.65 -7.76
CA ILE A 42 -0.91 -8.22 -9.09
C ILE A 42 0.31 -8.96 -9.63
N GLU A 43 1.52 -8.43 -9.43
CA GLU A 43 2.76 -9.12 -9.80
C GLU A 43 2.81 -10.53 -9.18
N ASN A 44 2.63 -10.63 -7.87
CA ASN A 44 2.71 -11.92 -7.18
C ASN A 44 1.54 -12.86 -7.52
N VAL A 45 0.35 -12.33 -7.81
CA VAL A 45 -0.81 -13.13 -8.27
C VAL A 45 -0.50 -13.75 -9.64
N ILE A 46 0.03 -12.97 -10.58
CA ILE A 46 0.39 -13.44 -11.92
C ILE A 46 1.50 -14.48 -11.82
N LEU A 47 2.58 -14.20 -11.11
CA LEU A 47 3.67 -15.15 -10.89
C LEU A 47 3.20 -16.49 -10.29
N ALA A 48 2.24 -16.43 -9.35
CA ALA A 48 1.65 -17.63 -8.77
C ALA A 48 0.81 -18.41 -9.78
N ALA A 49 0.00 -17.72 -10.57
CA ALA A 49 -0.82 -18.33 -11.61
C ALA A 49 0.06 -19.01 -12.68
N ASP A 50 1.11 -18.34 -13.13
CA ASP A 50 2.02 -18.87 -14.15
C ASP A 50 2.81 -20.08 -13.63
N LYS A 51 3.35 -20.01 -12.41
CA LYS A 51 3.99 -21.19 -11.79
C LYS A 51 3.05 -22.38 -11.66
N THR A 52 1.77 -22.12 -11.38
CA THR A 52 0.77 -23.19 -11.29
C THR A 52 0.53 -23.83 -12.64
N ARG A 53 0.41 -23.04 -13.72
CA ARG A 53 0.21 -23.52 -15.10
C ARG A 53 1.42 -24.27 -15.63
N GLU A 54 2.63 -23.71 -15.43
CA GLU A 54 3.87 -24.27 -15.95
C GLU A 54 4.35 -25.51 -15.20
N LYS A 55 4.09 -25.58 -13.90
CA LYS A 55 4.66 -26.62 -13.03
C LYS A 55 3.61 -27.26 -12.13
N SER A 56 3.32 -26.63 -10.97
CA SER A 56 2.27 -27.07 -10.05
C SER A 56 2.10 -26.05 -8.91
N PRO A 57 0.97 -26.07 -8.17
CA PRO A 57 0.76 -25.22 -6.99
C PRO A 57 1.85 -25.36 -5.93
N LYS A 58 2.39 -26.56 -5.73
CA LYS A 58 3.46 -26.83 -4.75
C LYS A 58 4.77 -26.06 -5.05
N ARG A 59 4.97 -25.60 -6.27
CA ARG A 59 6.17 -24.85 -6.69
C ARG A 59 6.07 -23.35 -6.46
N MET A 60 4.93 -22.84 -6.03
CA MET A 60 4.78 -21.42 -5.71
C MET A 60 5.59 -20.98 -4.48
N GLY A 61 5.81 -21.91 -3.55
CA GLY A 61 6.48 -21.66 -2.28
C GLY A 61 5.50 -21.17 -1.19
N PRO A 62 5.95 -21.09 0.07
CA PRO A 62 5.07 -20.87 1.23
C PRO A 62 4.64 -19.41 1.43
N PHE A 63 5.23 -18.45 0.74
CA PHE A 63 5.02 -17.03 1.00
C PHE A 63 4.08 -16.34 0.01
N VAL A 64 3.41 -17.07 -0.87
CA VAL A 64 2.53 -16.49 -1.89
C VAL A 64 1.33 -15.81 -1.25
N VAL A 65 0.64 -16.48 -0.31
CA VAL A 65 -0.52 -15.92 0.38
C VAL A 65 -0.16 -14.62 1.11
N PRO A 66 0.87 -14.57 1.99
CA PRO A 66 1.29 -13.31 2.61
C PRO A 66 1.67 -12.19 1.65
N ARG A 67 2.11 -12.52 0.43
CA ARG A 67 2.47 -11.51 -0.59
C ARG A 67 1.27 -10.98 -1.36
N THR A 68 0.21 -11.78 -1.49
CA THR A 68 -0.94 -11.46 -2.34
C THR A 68 -2.17 -10.98 -1.58
N MET A 69 -2.25 -11.20 -0.27
CA MET A 69 -3.40 -10.74 0.52
C MET A 69 -3.44 -9.21 0.61
N SER A 70 -4.64 -8.62 0.61
CA SER A 70 -4.83 -7.17 0.72
C SER A 70 -4.26 -6.58 2.01
N SER A 71 -4.17 -7.38 3.08
CA SER A 71 -3.59 -6.99 4.37
C SER A 71 -2.08 -7.19 4.47
N THR A 72 -1.39 -7.43 3.35
CA THR A 72 0.05 -7.73 3.35
C THR A 72 0.88 -6.64 4.04
N ALA A 73 0.55 -5.36 3.84
CA ALA A 73 1.29 -4.25 4.43
C ALA A 73 1.21 -4.27 5.95
N SER A 74 0.01 -4.28 6.54
CA SER A 74 -0.17 -4.30 8.00
C SER A 74 0.44 -5.57 8.61
N ALA A 75 0.25 -6.74 7.99
CA ALA A 75 0.78 -8.00 8.47
C ALA A 75 2.31 -8.07 8.46
N THR A 76 2.93 -7.63 7.37
CA THR A 76 4.40 -7.76 7.20
C THR A 76 5.19 -6.68 7.93
N LEU A 77 4.61 -5.47 8.10
CA LEU A 77 5.28 -4.37 8.81
C LEU A 77 5.16 -4.49 10.33
N ALA A 78 4.08 -5.07 10.84
CA ALA A 78 3.90 -5.23 12.29
C ALA A 78 5.06 -5.97 12.96
N VAL A 79 5.69 -6.91 12.27
CA VAL A 79 6.77 -7.74 12.82
C VAL A 79 8.07 -6.94 13.00
N PRO A 80 8.69 -6.34 11.97
CA PRO A 80 9.95 -5.59 12.14
C PRO A 80 9.82 -4.36 13.03
N PHE A 81 8.66 -3.69 13.03
CA PHE A 81 8.40 -2.52 13.88
C PHE A 81 7.82 -2.90 15.25
N LYS A 82 7.61 -4.19 15.52
CA LYS A 82 7.12 -4.71 16.81
C LYS A 82 5.84 -4.02 17.29
N ILE A 83 4.92 -3.73 16.37
CA ILE A 83 3.63 -3.11 16.69
C ILE A 83 2.81 -4.02 17.60
N LYS A 84 2.31 -3.48 18.72
CA LYS A 84 1.56 -4.24 19.74
C LYS A 84 0.12 -3.75 19.94
N GLY A 85 -0.22 -2.57 19.45
CA GLY A 85 -1.59 -2.06 19.46
C GLY A 85 -2.43 -2.63 18.32
N VAL A 86 -3.49 -1.93 17.95
CA VAL A 86 -4.35 -2.37 16.82
C VAL A 86 -3.53 -2.50 15.54
N ASN A 87 -3.81 -3.55 14.76
CA ASN A 87 -3.14 -3.78 13.50
C ASN A 87 -4.11 -4.43 12.50
N TYR A 88 -4.52 -3.67 11.51
CA TYR A 88 -5.41 -4.14 10.45
C TYR A 88 -5.30 -3.31 9.18
N THR A 89 -5.99 -3.75 8.14
CA THR A 89 -6.04 -3.11 6.83
C THR A 89 -7.46 -2.70 6.49
N ILE A 90 -7.59 -1.55 5.86
CA ILE A 90 -8.77 -1.14 5.10
C ILE A 90 -8.38 -1.21 3.62
N SER A 91 -9.31 -1.59 2.76
CA SER A 91 -9.16 -1.52 1.31
C SER A 91 -10.40 -0.87 0.70
N SER A 92 -10.21 0.22 -0.02
CA SER A 92 -11.26 1.04 -0.64
C SER A 92 -10.75 1.66 -1.95
N ALA A 93 -10.07 0.84 -2.79
CA ALA A 93 -9.47 1.31 -4.04
C ALA A 93 -8.62 2.58 -3.81
N CYS A 94 -8.76 3.61 -4.64
CA CYS A 94 -7.98 4.86 -4.57
C CYS A 94 -8.14 5.64 -3.24
N ALA A 95 -9.22 5.39 -2.48
CA ALA A 95 -9.50 6.05 -1.20
C ALA A 95 -8.87 5.34 0.01
N THR A 96 -8.22 4.20 -0.20
CA THR A 96 -7.70 3.31 0.86
C THR A 96 -6.87 4.04 1.91
N SER A 97 -5.81 4.74 1.50
CA SER A 97 -4.93 5.44 2.46
C SER A 97 -5.66 6.54 3.22
N GLY A 98 -6.59 7.26 2.58
CA GLY A 98 -7.43 8.25 3.23
C GLY A 98 -8.32 7.63 4.30
N HIS A 99 -8.92 6.46 4.04
CA HIS A 99 -9.71 5.73 5.04
C HIS A 99 -8.84 5.18 6.17
N CYS A 100 -7.63 4.70 5.89
CA CYS A 100 -6.69 4.29 6.92
C CYS A 100 -6.35 5.44 7.88
N ILE A 101 -6.08 6.64 7.35
CA ILE A 101 -5.78 7.84 8.11
C ILE A 101 -7.00 8.29 8.93
N GLY A 102 -8.18 8.35 8.33
CA GLY A 102 -9.42 8.73 9.03
C GLY A 102 -9.74 7.79 10.18
N ASN A 103 -9.65 6.48 9.96
CA ASN A 103 -9.87 5.48 11.01
C ASN A 103 -8.83 5.56 12.14
N ALA A 104 -7.56 5.83 11.80
CA ALA A 104 -6.52 6.04 12.79
C ALA A 104 -6.81 7.24 13.68
N MET A 105 -7.24 8.35 13.08
CA MET A 105 -7.67 9.55 13.81
C MET A 105 -8.83 9.23 14.77
N GLU A 106 -9.84 8.51 14.31
CA GLU A 106 -10.99 8.09 15.14
C GLU A 106 -10.56 7.23 16.34
N LEU A 107 -9.62 6.29 16.14
CA LEU A 107 -9.10 5.47 17.23
C LEU A 107 -8.39 6.30 18.30
N ILE A 108 -7.67 7.34 17.89
CA ILE A 108 -7.00 8.27 18.82
C ILE A 108 -8.04 9.13 19.55
N GLN A 109 -9.00 9.70 18.84
CA GLN A 109 -10.08 10.51 19.41
C GLN A 109 -10.92 9.72 20.42
N LEU A 110 -11.14 8.43 20.17
CA LEU A 110 -11.85 7.52 21.08
C LEU A 110 -10.97 7.00 22.25
N GLY A 111 -9.71 7.42 22.33
CA GLY A 111 -8.79 7.00 23.37
C GLY A 111 -8.34 5.53 23.29
N LYS A 112 -8.60 4.85 22.16
CA LYS A 112 -8.23 3.43 21.96
C LYS A 112 -6.75 3.24 21.65
N GLN A 113 -6.14 4.22 21.02
CA GLN A 113 -4.71 4.27 20.74
C GLN A 113 -4.18 5.67 21.05
N LYS A 114 -2.88 5.78 21.32
CA LYS A 114 -2.19 7.06 21.51
C LYS A 114 -1.41 7.49 20.30
N ILE A 115 -0.88 6.51 19.56
CA ILE A 115 -0.12 6.70 18.33
C ILE A 115 -0.65 5.69 17.32
N VAL A 116 -0.82 6.09 16.07
CA VAL A 116 -1.18 5.17 14.98
C VAL A 116 -0.37 5.53 13.73
N PHE A 117 0.36 4.55 13.22
CA PHE A 117 0.96 4.63 11.88
C PHE A 117 -0.12 4.32 10.86
N ALA A 118 -0.40 5.26 9.97
CA ALA A 118 -1.50 5.15 9.01
C ALA A 118 -1.07 5.53 7.60
N GLY A 119 -1.53 4.79 6.62
CA GLY A 119 -1.21 5.05 5.22
C GLY A 119 -1.47 3.87 4.32
N GLY A 120 -0.66 3.73 3.30
CA GLY A 120 -0.78 2.64 2.35
C GLY A 120 0.18 2.75 1.18
N SER A 121 0.06 1.77 0.30
CA SER A 121 0.87 1.71 -0.91
C SER A 121 0.15 0.95 -2.00
N ASP A 122 0.50 1.29 -3.24
CA ASP A 122 0.13 0.49 -4.40
C ASP A 122 1.35 0.24 -5.27
N GLU A 123 1.40 -0.92 -5.92
CA GLU A 123 2.45 -1.27 -6.86
C GLU A 123 2.10 -0.83 -8.28
N VAL A 124 3.09 -0.70 -9.13
CA VAL A 124 2.90 -0.55 -10.57
C VAL A 124 3.20 -1.87 -11.27
N HIS A 125 2.27 -2.32 -12.10
CA HIS A 125 2.44 -3.54 -12.90
C HIS A 125 1.67 -3.41 -14.21
N PHE A 126 2.24 -3.92 -15.32
CA PHE A 126 1.64 -3.80 -16.65
C PHE A 126 0.19 -4.31 -16.72
N ALA A 127 -0.12 -5.40 -16.01
CA ALA A 127 -1.46 -5.97 -16.02
C ALA A 127 -2.49 -5.04 -15.36
N MET A 128 -2.13 -4.34 -14.27
CA MET A 128 -2.98 -3.32 -13.66
C MET A 128 -3.16 -2.15 -14.63
N THR A 129 -2.07 -1.70 -15.26
CA THR A 129 -2.10 -0.66 -16.29
C THR A 129 -3.04 -1.03 -17.43
N ALA A 130 -2.96 -2.27 -17.93
CA ALA A 130 -3.85 -2.77 -18.99
C ALA A 130 -5.33 -2.80 -18.58
N MET A 131 -5.65 -3.08 -17.31
CA MET A 131 -7.03 -3.01 -16.82
C MET A 131 -7.58 -1.58 -16.86
N PHE A 132 -6.77 -0.57 -16.50
CA PHE A 132 -7.16 0.83 -16.61
C PHE A 132 -7.22 1.32 -18.07
N ASP A 133 -6.36 0.80 -18.93
CA ASP A 133 -6.39 1.07 -20.37
C ASP A 133 -7.66 0.51 -21.01
N ALA A 134 -8.05 -0.71 -20.65
CA ALA A 134 -9.28 -1.34 -21.15
C ALA A 134 -10.55 -0.54 -20.84
N MET A 135 -10.55 0.25 -19.77
CA MET A 135 -11.66 1.18 -19.45
C MET A 135 -11.43 2.60 -19.97
N THR A 136 -10.44 2.80 -20.84
CA THR A 136 -10.08 4.09 -21.46
C THR A 136 -9.76 5.19 -20.44
N ALA A 137 -9.18 4.81 -19.31
CA ALA A 137 -8.91 5.71 -18.20
C ALA A 137 -7.49 6.30 -18.21
N LEU A 138 -6.61 5.83 -19.11
CA LEU A 138 -5.23 6.30 -19.19
C LEU A 138 -5.06 7.57 -20.04
N SER A 139 -4.09 8.39 -19.68
CA SER A 139 -3.62 9.50 -20.51
C SER A 139 -3.00 8.96 -21.79
N SER A 140 -3.36 9.53 -22.92
CA SER A 140 -2.83 9.16 -24.26
C SER A 140 -2.37 10.35 -25.10
N LYS A 141 -2.81 11.56 -24.76
CA LYS A 141 -2.50 12.78 -25.54
C LYS A 141 -1.08 13.30 -25.32
N TYR A 142 -0.42 12.83 -24.28
CA TYR A 142 0.89 13.34 -23.85
C TYR A 142 2.01 12.33 -24.04
N ASN A 143 1.84 11.31 -24.91
CA ASN A 143 2.86 10.29 -25.14
C ASN A 143 4.18 10.90 -25.71
N ASP A 144 4.09 11.99 -26.46
CA ASP A 144 5.26 12.71 -26.99
C ASP A 144 5.87 13.71 -25.98
N THR A 145 5.19 13.96 -24.86
CA THR A 145 5.62 14.87 -23.78
C THR A 145 5.26 14.28 -22.42
N PRO A 146 5.80 13.10 -22.05
CA PRO A 146 5.36 12.32 -20.89
C PRO A 146 5.53 13.07 -19.56
N GLU A 147 6.47 13.98 -19.47
CA GLU A 147 6.70 14.83 -18.29
C GLU A 147 5.52 15.79 -18.01
N LYS A 148 4.61 15.96 -18.99
CA LYS A 148 3.40 16.80 -18.87
C LYS A 148 2.12 15.98 -18.70
N ALA A 149 2.20 14.66 -18.75
CA ALA A 149 1.01 13.78 -18.78
C ALA A 149 0.26 13.76 -17.45
N SER A 150 0.97 13.62 -16.31
CA SER A 150 0.35 13.65 -14.99
C SER A 150 0.03 15.08 -14.59
N ARG A 151 -1.26 15.42 -14.67
CA ARG A 151 -1.76 16.79 -14.42
C ARG A 151 -3.12 16.79 -13.74
N PRO A 152 -3.20 16.26 -12.50
CA PRO A 152 -4.44 16.21 -11.75
C PRO A 152 -5.02 17.62 -11.57
N TYR A 153 -6.35 17.73 -11.62
CA TYR A 153 -7.14 18.97 -11.56
C TYR A 153 -6.96 19.96 -12.72
N ASP A 154 -6.00 19.76 -13.63
CA ASP A 154 -5.86 20.60 -14.82
C ASP A 154 -7.04 20.37 -15.79
N LYS A 155 -7.54 21.44 -16.42
CA LYS A 155 -8.67 21.34 -17.38
C LYS A 155 -8.34 20.53 -18.63
N THR A 156 -7.04 20.39 -18.95
CA THR A 156 -6.56 19.62 -20.12
C THR A 156 -6.16 18.20 -19.80
N ARG A 157 -6.34 17.73 -18.55
CA ARG A 157 -6.09 16.34 -18.18
C ARG A 157 -6.87 15.38 -19.05
N ASP A 158 -6.32 14.23 -19.33
CA ASP A 158 -6.93 13.24 -20.22
C ASP A 158 -6.91 11.80 -19.68
N GLY A 159 -6.51 11.62 -18.44
CA GLY A 159 -6.52 10.31 -17.79
C GLY A 159 -5.39 10.09 -16.80
N PHE A 160 -5.28 8.87 -16.33
CA PHE A 160 -4.26 8.47 -15.36
C PHE A 160 -2.89 8.29 -16.01
N VAL A 161 -1.85 8.58 -15.23
CA VAL A 161 -0.49 8.10 -15.46
C VAL A 161 -0.16 7.17 -14.30
N ILE A 162 -0.14 5.87 -14.58
CA ILE A 162 -0.01 4.83 -13.55
C ILE A 162 1.39 4.89 -12.93
N SER A 163 1.43 4.84 -11.62
CA SER A 163 2.66 4.83 -10.82
C SER A 163 2.51 3.92 -9.60
N GLY A 164 3.62 3.56 -8.97
CA GLY A 164 3.65 2.89 -7.68
C GLY A 164 4.28 3.77 -6.61
N GLY A 165 3.95 3.52 -5.36
CA GLY A 165 4.51 4.25 -4.23
C GLY A 165 3.86 3.87 -2.90
N GLY A 166 4.37 4.44 -1.82
CA GLY A 166 3.83 4.28 -0.48
C GLY A 166 4.03 5.53 0.36
N GLY A 167 3.13 5.73 1.32
CA GLY A 167 3.21 6.83 2.26
C GLY A 167 2.70 6.41 3.64
N VAL A 168 3.31 6.95 4.69
CA VAL A 168 2.98 6.69 6.09
C VAL A 168 2.94 7.99 6.86
N LEU A 169 1.85 8.21 7.58
CA LEU A 169 1.71 9.27 8.58
C LEU A 169 1.82 8.68 9.97
N VAL A 170 2.36 9.45 10.89
CA VAL A 170 2.33 9.21 12.33
C VAL A 170 1.31 10.17 12.94
N LEU A 171 0.27 9.62 13.52
CA LEU A 171 -0.82 10.36 14.15
C LEU A 171 -0.76 10.15 15.65
#